data_21c0b156d907d3c30d12002ecbdb6ba3
#
_entry.id   21c0b156d907d3c30d12002ecbdb6ba3
#
_cell.length_a   1.000
_cell.length_b   1.000
_cell.length_c   1.000
_cell.angle_alpha   90.00
_cell.angle_beta   90.00
_cell.angle_gamma   90.00
#
_symmetry.space_group_name_H-M   'P 1'
#
loop_
_entity.id
_entity.type
_entity.pdbx_description
1 polymer ?
#
loop_
_entity_poly.entity_id
_entity_poly.type
_entity_poly.pdbx_seq_one_letter_code
_entity_poly.pdbx_strand_id
1 'polypeptide(L)'
;MVDEAALRNEIKQLIVSTLHLEGIDAASIGDDQQLFGGGLGLDSVDALELMVAIEKEYGIHIEADDVDRTAFRSAATLARMVAGLLEQTRPASP
;
A
#
# COMPACT_ATOMS: atom_id res chain seq x y z
N MET A 1 0.84 18.25 2.82
CA MET A 1 2.04 17.41 2.87
C MET A 1 1.69 16.06 3.44
N VAL A 2 2.10 14.99 2.79
CA VAL A 2 1.80 13.64 3.22
C VAL A 2 2.90 13.13 4.14
N ASP A 3 2.52 12.61 5.30
CA ASP A 3 3.47 12.01 6.24
C ASP A 3 3.67 10.55 5.83
N GLU A 4 4.78 10.26 5.17
CA GLU A 4 5.04 8.90 4.70
C GLU A 4 5.21 7.91 5.84
N ALA A 5 5.72 8.32 6.99
CA ALA A 5 5.86 7.44 8.14
C ALA A 5 4.50 6.98 8.64
N ALA A 6 3.57 7.91 8.79
CA ALA A 6 2.20 7.59 9.17
C ALA A 6 1.54 6.74 8.09
N LEU A 7 1.78 7.07 6.83
CA LEU A 7 1.20 6.34 5.71
C LEU A 7 1.70 4.89 5.66
N ARG A 8 2.98 4.67 5.93
CA ARG A 8 3.51 3.30 5.99
C ARG A 8 2.78 2.47 7.06
N ASN A 9 2.55 3.05 8.22
CA ASN A 9 1.84 2.36 9.29
C ASN A 9 0.40 2.06 8.91
N GLU A 10 -0.27 3.01 8.28
CA GLU A 10 -1.65 2.81 7.82
C GLU A 10 -1.73 1.71 6.78
N ILE A 11 -0.79 1.70 5.85
CA ILE A 11 -0.74 0.67 4.81
C ILE A 11 -0.49 -0.71 5.41
N LYS A 12 0.39 -0.81 6.40
CA LYS A 12 0.62 -2.08 7.09
C LYS A 12 -0.67 -2.59 7.74
N GLN A 13 -1.42 -1.71 8.39
CA GLN A 13 -2.69 -2.07 8.99
C GLN A 13 -3.70 -2.47 7.93
N LEU A 14 -3.72 -1.77 6.81
CA LEU A 14 -4.62 -2.07 5.71
C LEU A 14 -4.31 -3.44 5.11
N ILE A 15 -3.04 -3.78 4.96
CA ILE A 15 -2.61 -5.09 4.47
C ILE A 15 -3.15 -6.20 5.38
N VAL A 16 -2.94 -6.08 6.67
CA VAL A 16 -3.39 -7.10 7.62
C VAL A 16 -4.90 -7.23 7.61
N SER A 17 -5.59 -6.11 7.61
CA SER A 17 -7.05 -6.07 7.67
C SER A 17 -7.68 -6.58 6.37
N THR A 18 -7.19 -6.11 5.23
CA THR A 18 -7.75 -6.46 3.92
C THR A 18 -7.54 -7.93 3.58
N LEU A 19 -6.36 -8.44 3.88
CA LEU A 19 -5.98 -9.80 3.50
C LEU A 19 -6.21 -10.80 4.63
N HIS A 20 -6.78 -10.35 5.74
CA HIS A 20 -7.11 -11.21 6.88
C HIS A 20 -5.91 -12.04 7.34
N LEU A 21 -4.77 -11.38 7.51
CA LEU A 21 -3.54 -12.07 7.90
C LEU A 21 -3.58 -12.41 9.40
N GLU A 22 -3.79 -13.67 9.70
CA GLU A 22 -3.83 -14.14 11.07
C GLU A 22 -2.43 -14.31 11.63
N GLY A 23 -2.26 -13.96 12.89
CA GLY A 23 -0.98 -14.14 13.57
C GLY A 23 0.08 -13.13 13.16
N ILE A 24 -0.27 -12.13 12.35
CA ILE A 24 0.66 -11.10 11.92
C ILE A 24 0.13 -9.74 12.36
N ASP A 25 0.91 -9.06 13.19
CA ASP A 25 0.61 -7.69 13.59
C ASP A 25 1.16 -6.73 12.56
N ALA A 26 0.41 -5.66 12.29
CA ALA A 26 0.90 -4.61 11.41
C ALA A 26 2.25 -4.06 11.88
N ALA A 27 2.41 -3.94 13.19
CA ALA A 27 3.65 -3.43 13.77
C ALA A 27 4.86 -4.34 13.51
N SER A 28 4.61 -5.62 13.23
CA SER A 28 5.68 -6.58 12.95
C SER A 28 6.13 -6.56 11.50
N ILE A 29 5.40 -5.88 10.62
CA ILE A 29 5.78 -5.78 9.22
C ILE A 29 6.84 -4.69 9.08
N GLY A 30 8.01 -5.06 8.57
CA GLY A 30 9.08 -4.08 8.34
C GLY A 30 8.74 -3.18 7.16
N ASP A 31 9.25 -1.96 7.19
CA ASP A 31 9.01 -0.99 6.11
C ASP A 31 9.46 -1.54 4.76
N ASP A 32 10.60 -2.20 4.74
CA ASP A 32 11.19 -2.73 3.51
C ASP A 32 10.99 -4.24 3.35
N GLN A 33 10.18 -4.83 4.22
CA GLN A 33 9.92 -6.26 4.14
C GLN A 33 9.20 -6.60 2.84
N GLN A 34 9.70 -7.63 2.16
CA GLN A 34 9.07 -8.10 0.94
C GLN A 34 7.67 -8.62 1.24
N LEU A 35 6.68 -8.16 0.48
CA LEU A 35 5.30 -8.56 0.70
C LEU A 35 4.92 -9.83 -0.06
N PHE A 36 5.43 -9.98 -1.28
CA PHE A 36 5.06 -11.07 -2.17
C PHE A 36 6.16 -12.10 -2.27
N GLY A 37 5.79 -13.30 -2.71
CA GLY A 37 6.75 -14.37 -2.86
C GLY A 37 7.26 -14.86 -1.51
N GLY A 38 8.58 -14.75 -1.30
CA GLY A 38 9.20 -15.26 -0.09
C GLY A 38 9.01 -14.44 1.18
N GLY A 39 8.42 -13.24 1.07
CA GLY A 39 8.17 -12.38 2.24
C GLY A 39 6.98 -12.84 3.04
N LEU A 40 5.86 -12.13 2.91
CA LEU A 40 4.61 -12.50 3.56
C LEU A 40 3.86 -13.59 2.80
N GLY A 41 4.35 -13.98 1.63
CA GLY A 41 3.73 -15.03 0.84
C GLY A 41 2.47 -14.60 0.11
N LEU A 42 2.31 -13.32 -0.13
CA LEU A 42 1.15 -12.82 -0.85
C LEU A 42 1.27 -13.12 -2.35
N ASP A 43 0.14 -13.27 -3.02
CA ASP A 43 0.12 -13.56 -4.46
C ASP A 43 -0.56 -12.41 -5.23
N SER A 44 -0.73 -12.60 -6.53
CA SER A 44 -1.28 -11.55 -7.40
C SER A 44 -2.74 -11.23 -7.08
N VAL A 45 -3.50 -12.18 -6.55
CA VAL A 45 -4.87 -11.93 -6.13
C VAL A 45 -4.85 -11.00 -4.92
N ASP A 46 -3.94 -11.26 -3.99
CA ASP A 46 -3.77 -10.41 -2.81
C ASP A 46 -3.37 -8.99 -3.23
N ALA A 47 -2.51 -8.88 -4.23
CA ALA A 47 -2.10 -7.56 -4.74
C ALA A 47 -3.30 -6.79 -5.28
N LEU A 48 -4.18 -7.47 -6.02
CA LEU A 48 -5.36 -6.84 -6.58
C LEU A 48 -6.32 -6.38 -5.48
N GLU A 49 -6.53 -7.23 -4.48
CA GLU A 49 -7.38 -6.87 -3.34
C GLU A 49 -6.82 -5.66 -2.59
N LEU A 50 -5.51 -5.66 -2.39
CA LEU A 50 -4.85 -4.56 -1.70
C LEU A 50 -4.95 -3.27 -2.50
N MET A 51 -4.79 -3.35 -3.82
CA MET A 51 -4.92 -2.19 -4.69
C MET A 51 -6.30 -1.55 -4.55
N VAL A 52 -7.35 -2.38 -4.60
CA VAL A 52 -8.73 -1.89 -4.47
C VAL A 52 -8.94 -1.25 -3.10
N ALA A 53 -8.42 -1.88 -2.05
CA ALA A 53 -8.55 -1.35 -0.70
C ALA A 53 -7.86 0.01 -0.56
N ILE A 54 -6.68 0.15 -1.14
CA ILE A 54 -5.94 1.41 -1.11
C ILE A 54 -6.72 2.50 -1.86
N GLU A 55 -7.29 2.17 -3.02
CA GLU A 55 -8.09 3.12 -3.77
C GLU A 55 -9.28 3.64 -2.95
N LYS A 56 -9.95 2.72 -2.26
CA LYS A 56 -11.10 3.09 -1.44
C LYS A 56 -10.70 3.89 -0.21
N GLU A 57 -9.62 3.47 0.44
CA GLU A 57 -9.20 4.10 1.69
C GLU A 57 -8.74 5.52 1.48
N TYR A 58 -8.05 5.78 0.38
CA TYR A 58 -7.43 7.08 0.14
C TYR A 58 -8.15 7.91 -0.93
N GLY A 59 -9.18 7.34 -1.54
CA GLY A 59 -9.93 8.07 -2.57
C GLY A 59 -9.11 8.39 -3.81
N ILE A 60 -8.21 7.50 -4.18
CA ILE A 60 -7.34 7.67 -5.33
C ILE A 60 -7.62 6.61 -6.38
N HIS A 61 -7.16 6.84 -7.59
CA HIS A 61 -7.23 5.87 -8.66
C HIS A 61 -5.81 5.43 -9.01
N ILE A 62 -5.59 4.12 -8.99
CA ILE A 62 -4.29 3.54 -9.32
C ILE A 62 -4.36 3.05 -10.76
N GLU A 63 -3.59 3.70 -11.63
CA GLU A 63 -3.53 3.32 -13.03
C GLU A 63 -2.68 2.07 -13.20
N ALA A 64 -2.92 1.33 -14.29
CA ALA A 64 -2.14 0.15 -14.58
C ALA A 64 -0.64 0.47 -14.67
N ASP A 65 -0.30 1.64 -15.16
CA ASP A 65 1.09 2.08 -15.27
C ASP A 65 1.74 2.31 -13.91
N ASP A 66 0.93 2.59 -12.89
CA ASP A 66 1.43 2.79 -11.52
C ASP A 66 1.66 1.48 -10.80
N VAL A 67 1.05 0.40 -11.30
CA VAL A 67 1.11 -0.90 -10.66
C VAL A 67 2.26 -1.69 -11.26
N ASP A 68 3.38 -1.70 -10.58
CA ASP A 68 4.49 -2.53 -11.00
C ASP A 68 5.03 -3.29 -9.78
N ARG A 69 5.95 -4.20 -10.03
CA ARG A 69 6.50 -5.01 -8.97
C ARG A 69 7.23 -4.18 -7.93
N THR A 70 7.83 -3.10 -8.37
CA THR A 70 8.58 -2.22 -7.48
C THR A 70 7.66 -1.51 -6.49
N ALA A 71 6.53 -1.01 -7.00
CA ALA A 71 5.58 -0.26 -6.15
C ALA A 71 4.98 -1.16 -5.06
N PHE A 72 4.72 -2.42 -5.39
CA PHE A 72 4.09 -3.35 -4.45
C PHE A 72 5.07 -4.22 -3.69
N ARG A 73 6.35 -3.88 -3.73
CA ARG A 73 7.38 -4.68 -3.09
C ARG A 73 7.29 -4.66 -1.57
N SER A 74 7.02 -3.51 -0.99
CA SER A 74 7.03 -3.34 0.47
C SER A 74 6.07 -2.24 0.87
N ALA A 75 5.83 -2.13 2.19
CA ALA A 75 5.01 -1.04 2.71
C ALA A 75 5.62 0.32 2.38
N ALA A 76 6.94 0.43 2.43
CA ALA A 76 7.62 1.69 2.11
C ALA A 76 7.39 2.11 0.66
N THR A 77 7.50 1.15 -0.28
CA THR A 77 7.28 1.47 -1.70
C THR A 77 5.82 1.78 -1.99
N LEU A 78 4.90 1.07 -1.33
CA LEU A 78 3.47 1.37 -1.45
C LEU A 78 3.16 2.76 -0.90
N ALA A 79 3.71 3.10 0.25
CA ALA A 79 3.49 4.42 0.85
C ALA A 79 4.00 5.53 -0.07
N ARG A 80 5.14 5.33 -0.69
CA ARG A 80 5.68 6.31 -1.62
C ARG A 80 4.76 6.49 -2.82
N MET A 81 4.25 5.39 -3.38
CA MET A 81 3.32 5.46 -4.50
C MET A 81 2.05 6.19 -4.10
N VAL A 82 1.47 5.83 -2.96
CA VAL A 82 0.23 6.45 -2.49
C VAL A 82 0.45 7.94 -2.21
N ALA A 83 1.57 8.30 -1.60
CA ALA A 83 1.89 9.70 -1.34
C ALA A 83 1.95 10.50 -2.63
N GLY A 84 2.59 9.95 -3.66
CA GLY A 84 2.66 10.59 -4.96
C GLY A 84 1.29 10.77 -5.59
N LEU A 85 0.45 9.75 -5.50
CA LEU A 85 -0.90 9.83 -6.07
C LEU A 85 -1.79 10.80 -5.30
N LEU A 86 -1.65 10.85 -3.99
CA LEU A 86 -2.39 11.81 -3.17
C LEU A 86 -2.04 13.24 -3.54
N GLU A 87 -0.77 13.50 -3.80
CA GLU A 87 -0.33 14.82 -4.22
C GLU A 87 -0.86 15.18 -5.61
N GLN A 88 -0.89 14.21 -6.52
CA GLN A 88 -1.40 14.43 -7.88
C GLN A 88 -2.91 14.65 -7.92
N THR A 89 -3.65 13.91 -7.08
CA THR A 89 -5.10 14.00 -7.08
C THR A 89 -5.62 15.11 -6.19
N ARG A 90 -4.72 15.78 -5.49
CA ARG A 90 -5.10 16.92 -4.69
C ARG A 90 -5.80 17.93 -5.59
N PRO A 91 -7.03 18.31 -5.25
CA PRO A 91 -7.72 19.28 -6.10
C PRO A 91 -6.87 20.53 -6.21
N ALA A 92 -6.72 21.01 -7.44
CA ALA A 92 -6.06 22.27 -7.64
C ALA A 92 -6.75 23.29 -6.76
N SER A 93 -5.99 24.01 -6.00
CA SER A 93 -6.60 25.00 -5.12
C SER A 93 -7.48 25.91 -5.92
N PRO A 94 -8.70 26.12 -5.48
CA PRO A 94 -9.57 27.09 -6.16
C PRO A 94 -8.97 28.46 -6.10
#